data_8145ef6996562fd5313ff3c40f685ed2
#
_entry.id   8145ef6996562fd5313ff3c40f685ed2
#
_cell.length_a   1.000
_cell.length_b   1.000
_cell.length_c   1.000
_cell.angle_alpha   90.00
_cell.angle_beta   90.00
_cell.angle_gamma   90.00
#
_symmetry.space_group_name_H-M   'P 1'
#
loop_
_entity.id
_entity.type
_entity.pdbx_description
1 polymer ?
#
loop_
_entity_poly.entity_id
_entity_poly.type
_entity_poly.pdbx_seq_one_letter_code
_entity_poly.pdbx_strand_id
1 'polypeptide(L)'
;MVYLPLQSFVLCLINISQEGNSMITQELKDRLIADYPKFEDMTHKFYKKEMSIADYKGQSGAYGSYAERGANSGMSRWRFNGGRMTRQHMQFLADSIRKHNLQHVHFTTGQCLQMHGLDGDTILNLYKECYDHGIYNRGAGGDNPNVVASILRGIDPRETLDITPYATAISEFLLEQMFYIKIPRKFKMGIDNGFDSTPHATFKDLGFNLTKHNTFDVYACGGIGPNPRIGIPVAHDVQPEDVLYHVKAMLMVFANHGNFKNRGKARTRYMPAEMGGAEAFIKTYEETLAMVKEVEQLTINPADYAYEITKTGKRDNSVENDRIHRQKQEGLYYVEYHPAGGDANVEHLLSALDYAVTLDQVEARIAPDQALFFINLTADEA
;
A
#
# COMPACT_ATOMS: atom_id res chain seq x y z
N MET A 1 -6.43 29.07 -11.97
CA MET A 1 -7.74 28.85 -11.35
C MET A 1 -8.57 28.08 -12.35
N VAL A 2 -8.72 26.77 -12.16
CA VAL A 2 -9.67 25.98 -12.94
C VAL A 2 -10.66 25.45 -11.93
N TYR A 3 -11.76 26.18 -11.78
CA TYR A 3 -12.94 25.71 -11.06
C TYR A 3 -13.56 24.60 -11.90
N LEU A 4 -13.51 23.36 -11.45
CA LEU A 4 -14.41 22.31 -11.94
C LEU A 4 -15.75 22.47 -11.23
N PRO A 5 -16.87 22.46 -11.94
CA PRO A 5 -18.19 22.66 -11.36
C PRO A 5 -18.59 21.52 -10.43
N LEU A 6 -19.11 21.88 -9.26
CA LEU A 6 -19.55 21.03 -8.14
C LEU A 6 -20.77 20.12 -8.44
N GLN A 7 -21.15 19.88 -9.72
CA GLN A 7 -22.43 19.24 -10.05
C GLN A 7 -22.35 17.82 -10.62
N SER A 8 -21.25 17.10 -10.47
CA SER A 8 -21.17 15.71 -11.00
C SER A 8 -20.74 14.67 -9.98
N PHE A 9 -20.90 14.88 -8.68
CA PHE A 9 -20.70 13.82 -7.71
C PHE A 9 -22.00 13.03 -7.50
N VAL A 10 -22.21 12.06 -8.38
CA VAL A 10 -23.24 11.03 -8.21
C VAL A 10 -22.85 10.19 -7.00
N LEU A 11 -23.75 10.09 -6.03
CA LEU A 11 -23.71 9.10 -4.96
C LEU A 11 -23.51 7.70 -5.57
N CYS A 12 -22.30 7.19 -5.50
CA CYS A 12 -22.05 5.78 -5.81
C CYS A 12 -22.44 4.97 -4.58
N LEU A 13 -23.68 4.49 -4.55
CA LEU A 13 -24.12 3.47 -3.59
C LEU A 13 -23.34 2.19 -3.91
N ILE A 14 -22.43 1.83 -3.03
CA ILE A 14 -21.62 0.62 -3.13
C ILE A 14 -22.56 -0.59 -2.99
N ASN A 15 -22.80 -1.31 -4.08
CA ASN A 15 -23.42 -2.62 -4.04
C ASN A 15 -22.41 -3.65 -3.56
N ILE A 16 -22.63 -4.18 -2.37
CA ILE A 16 -21.82 -5.20 -1.71
C ILE A 16 -21.98 -6.53 -2.46
N SER A 17 -20.94 -6.97 -3.16
CA SER A 17 -20.83 -8.36 -3.62
C SER A 17 -19.99 -9.16 -2.62
N GLN A 18 -20.54 -10.27 -2.15
CA GLN A 18 -19.95 -11.20 -1.17
C GLN A 18 -18.86 -12.08 -1.81
N GLU A 19 -17.68 -11.52 -2.06
CA GLU A 19 -16.50 -12.36 -2.29
C GLU A 19 -15.31 -11.75 -1.52
N GLY A 20 -15.07 -12.31 -0.34
CA GLY A 20 -13.87 -12.20 0.50
C GLY A 20 -13.19 -10.84 0.63
N ASN A 21 -13.47 -10.08 1.71
CA ASN A 21 -12.62 -9.02 2.30
C ASN A 21 -12.11 -7.87 1.39
N SER A 22 -12.69 -7.62 0.22
CA SER A 22 -12.39 -6.47 -0.64
C SER A 22 -13.68 -5.81 -1.10
N MET A 23 -13.74 -4.48 -0.95
CA MET A 23 -14.87 -3.63 -1.41
C MET A 23 -14.65 -3.10 -2.82
N ILE A 24 -13.64 -3.57 -3.54
CA ILE A 24 -13.35 -3.16 -4.92
C ILE A 24 -14.47 -3.66 -5.84
N THR A 25 -15.29 -2.74 -6.32
CA THR A 25 -16.41 -3.03 -7.23
C THR A 25 -15.92 -3.51 -8.60
N GLN A 26 -16.76 -4.21 -9.35
CA GLN A 26 -16.44 -4.61 -10.72
C GLN A 26 -16.20 -3.37 -11.61
N GLU A 27 -16.96 -2.30 -11.43
CA GLU A 27 -16.73 -1.03 -12.14
C GLU A 27 -15.33 -0.48 -11.90
N LEU A 28 -14.85 -0.47 -10.64
CA LEU A 28 -13.49 -0.03 -10.33
C LEU A 28 -12.45 -0.96 -10.96
N LYS A 29 -12.67 -2.28 -10.91
CA LYS A 29 -11.81 -3.26 -11.59
C LYS A 29 -11.71 -2.97 -13.09
N ASP A 30 -12.83 -2.77 -13.76
CA ASP A 30 -12.88 -2.46 -15.19
C ASP A 30 -12.15 -1.15 -15.52
N ARG A 31 -12.29 -0.12 -14.68
CA ARG A 31 -11.55 1.15 -14.82
C ARG A 31 -10.05 1.00 -14.62
N LEU A 32 -9.62 0.12 -13.69
CA LEU A 32 -8.20 -0.11 -13.42
C LEU A 32 -7.46 -0.74 -14.59
N ILE A 33 -8.13 -1.51 -15.45
CA ILE A 33 -7.54 -2.16 -16.63
C ILE A 33 -7.88 -1.46 -17.96
N ALA A 34 -8.83 -0.52 -17.97
CA ALA A 34 -9.33 0.09 -19.19
C ALA A 34 -8.26 0.74 -20.09
N ASP A 35 -7.18 1.24 -19.49
CA ASP A 35 -6.09 1.86 -20.21
C ASP A 35 -4.89 0.90 -20.48
N TYR A 36 -5.09 -0.42 -20.28
CA TYR A 36 -4.08 -1.43 -20.60
C TYR A 36 -3.55 -1.34 -22.04
N PRO A 37 -4.39 -1.14 -23.08
CA PRO A 37 -3.89 -1.01 -24.46
C PRO A 37 -2.86 0.12 -24.62
N LYS A 38 -2.99 1.21 -23.85
CA LYS A 38 -1.99 2.29 -23.84
C LYS A 38 -0.69 1.84 -23.20
N PHE A 39 -0.76 1.05 -22.13
CA PHE A 39 0.43 0.50 -21.48
C PHE A 39 1.15 -0.51 -22.39
N GLU A 40 0.41 -1.35 -23.07
CA GLU A 40 0.92 -2.32 -24.04
C GLU A 40 1.66 -1.63 -25.20
N ASP A 41 1.03 -0.66 -25.84
CA ASP A 41 1.62 0.12 -26.97
C ASP A 41 2.93 0.81 -26.55
N MET A 42 2.91 1.53 -25.40
CA MET A 42 4.13 2.23 -24.94
C MET A 42 5.24 1.26 -24.53
N THR A 43 4.91 0.10 -23.99
CA THR A 43 5.90 -0.92 -23.61
C THR A 43 6.53 -1.51 -24.85
N HIS A 44 5.75 -1.89 -25.86
CA HIS A 44 6.27 -2.37 -27.14
C HIS A 44 7.16 -1.33 -27.83
N LYS A 45 6.75 -0.05 -27.89
CA LYS A 45 7.56 1.04 -28.46
C LYS A 45 8.89 1.20 -27.72
N PHE A 46 8.87 1.12 -26.39
CA PHE A 46 10.10 1.24 -25.59
C PHE A 46 11.09 0.11 -25.89
N TYR A 47 10.65 -1.13 -25.89
CA TYR A 47 11.53 -2.28 -26.16
C TYR A 47 11.97 -2.38 -27.62
N LYS A 48 11.20 -1.83 -28.56
CA LYS A 48 11.62 -1.60 -29.97
C LYS A 48 12.55 -0.40 -30.15
N LYS A 49 12.88 0.34 -29.07
CA LYS A 49 13.70 1.57 -29.11
C LYS A 49 13.06 2.73 -29.89
N GLU A 50 11.74 2.73 -30.00
CA GLU A 50 10.94 3.80 -30.60
C GLU A 50 10.49 4.87 -29.60
N MET A 51 10.74 4.64 -28.29
CA MET A 51 10.42 5.54 -27.19
C MET A 51 11.64 5.73 -26.29
N SER A 52 11.86 6.96 -25.82
CA SER A 52 12.97 7.26 -24.91
C SER A 52 12.74 6.67 -23.51
N ILE A 53 13.85 6.41 -22.77
CA ILE A 53 13.78 5.96 -21.37
C ILE A 53 13.00 6.97 -20.50
N ALA A 54 13.19 8.27 -20.75
CA ALA A 54 12.57 9.33 -19.97
C ALA A 54 11.06 9.35 -20.17
N ASP A 55 10.60 9.22 -21.43
CA ASP A 55 9.19 9.20 -21.79
C ASP A 55 8.50 7.94 -21.25
N TYR A 56 9.14 6.78 -21.40
CA TYR A 56 8.61 5.53 -20.84
C TYR A 56 8.50 5.62 -19.32
N LYS A 57 9.56 5.99 -18.60
CA LYS A 57 9.53 6.16 -17.14
C LYS A 57 8.50 7.19 -16.65
N GLY A 58 8.24 8.22 -17.45
CA GLY A 58 7.25 9.25 -17.15
C GLY A 58 5.81 8.74 -17.16
N GLN A 59 5.54 7.68 -17.93
CA GLN A 59 4.20 7.14 -18.14
C GLN A 59 4.01 5.76 -17.51
N SER A 60 4.95 4.82 -17.69
CA SER A 60 4.84 3.43 -17.22
C SER A 60 4.75 3.30 -15.69
N GLY A 61 5.24 4.31 -14.95
CA GLY A 61 5.12 4.34 -13.50
C GLY A 61 3.69 4.23 -12.99
N ALA A 62 2.71 4.77 -13.71
CA ALA A 62 1.30 4.66 -13.36
C ALA A 62 0.80 3.19 -13.35
N TYR A 63 1.46 2.32 -14.12
CA TYR A 63 1.19 0.88 -14.21
C TYR A 63 2.11 0.03 -13.32
N GLY A 64 2.86 0.66 -12.42
CA GLY A 64 3.80 -0.04 -11.55
C GLY A 64 5.05 -0.57 -12.27
N SER A 65 5.36 -0.08 -13.47
CA SER A 65 6.52 -0.51 -14.25
C SER A 65 7.51 0.62 -14.50
N TYR A 66 8.80 0.30 -14.52
CA TYR A 66 9.86 1.23 -14.86
C TYR A 66 10.95 0.55 -15.67
N ALA A 67 11.51 1.28 -16.65
CA ALA A 67 12.78 0.89 -17.27
C ALA A 67 13.92 0.94 -16.26
N GLU A 68 14.80 -0.03 -16.28
CA GLU A 68 16.01 -0.08 -15.47
C GLU A 68 17.15 0.74 -16.09
N ARG A 69 18.27 0.82 -15.39
CA ARG A 69 19.47 1.48 -15.92
C ARG A 69 20.00 0.67 -17.10
N GLY A 70 20.31 1.34 -18.21
CA GLY A 70 20.78 0.69 -19.43
C GLY A 70 19.70 0.39 -20.48
N ALA A 71 18.40 0.55 -20.14
CA ALA A 71 17.25 0.45 -21.04
C ALA A 71 17.04 -0.90 -21.76
N ASN A 72 17.64 -1.97 -21.28
CA ASN A 72 17.48 -3.31 -21.86
C ASN A 72 16.50 -4.20 -21.08
N SER A 73 16.16 -3.78 -19.88
CA SER A 73 15.23 -4.48 -18.98
C SER A 73 14.34 -3.49 -18.22
N GLY A 74 13.32 -4.01 -17.60
CA GLY A 74 12.43 -3.26 -16.75
C GLY A 74 12.04 -4.04 -15.50
N MET A 75 11.22 -3.40 -14.67
CA MET A 75 10.71 -4.01 -13.47
C MET A 75 9.19 -3.92 -13.42
N SER A 76 8.56 -4.90 -12.78
CA SER A 76 7.15 -4.90 -12.38
C SER A 76 7.05 -4.80 -10.87
N ARG A 77 6.12 -3.96 -10.37
CA ARG A 77 5.86 -3.78 -8.95
C ARG A 77 4.45 -4.19 -8.61
N TRP A 78 4.33 -5.19 -7.75
CA TRP A 78 3.07 -5.67 -7.22
C TRP A 78 2.71 -4.96 -5.94
N ARG A 79 1.48 -4.46 -5.88
CA ARG A 79 0.95 -3.73 -4.75
C ARG A 79 0.04 -4.62 -3.92
N PHE A 80 0.25 -4.62 -2.61
CA PHE A 80 -0.58 -5.35 -1.65
C PHE A 80 -1.13 -4.40 -0.58
N ASN A 81 -2.34 -4.65 -0.10
CA ASN A 81 -2.95 -3.86 0.97
C ASN A 81 -2.15 -4.03 2.27
N GLY A 82 -1.42 -2.98 2.70
CA GLY A 82 -0.53 -3.05 3.85
C GLY A 82 0.45 -4.22 3.81
N GLY A 83 0.90 -4.63 2.63
CA GLY A 83 1.85 -5.74 2.44
C GLY A 83 1.26 -7.14 2.58
N ARG A 84 -0.07 -7.30 2.75
CA ARG A 84 -0.72 -8.60 2.98
C ARG A 84 -0.78 -9.43 1.71
N MET A 85 -0.23 -10.62 1.76
CA MET A 85 -0.29 -11.65 0.71
C MET A 85 -1.09 -12.85 1.23
N THR A 86 -2.24 -13.11 0.62
CA THR A 86 -3.04 -14.30 0.92
C THR A 86 -2.36 -15.56 0.40
N ARG A 87 -2.88 -16.74 0.77
CA ARG A 87 -2.40 -18.01 0.23
C ARG A 87 -2.46 -18.04 -1.30
N GLN A 88 -3.51 -17.50 -1.91
CA GLN A 88 -3.62 -17.39 -3.37
C GLN A 88 -2.55 -16.47 -3.97
N HIS A 89 -2.24 -15.34 -3.33
CA HIS A 89 -1.16 -14.46 -3.77
C HIS A 89 0.21 -15.12 -3.66
N MET A 90 0.46 -15.91 -2.60
CA MET A 90 1.70 -16.67 -2.43
C MET A 90 1.86 -17.75 -3.50
N GLN A 91 0.79 -18.49 -3.81
CA GLN A 91 0.77 -19.48 -4.89
C GLN A 91 1.05 -18.82 -6.24
N PHE A 92 0.33 -17.71 -6.53
CA PHE A 92 0.53 -16.95 -7.77
C PHE A 92 1.97 -16.43 -7.91
N LEU A 93 2.58 -15.97 -6.81
CA LEU A 93 3.98 -15.54 -6.83
C LEU A 93 4.92 -16.71 -7.17
N ALA A 94 4.76 -17.87 -6.52
CA ALA A 94 5.57 -19.05 -6.78
C ALA A 94 5.43 -19.52 -8.23
N ASP A 95 4.20 -19.56 -8.76
CA ASP A 95 3.92 -19.95 -10.14
C ASP A 95 4.50 -18.94 -11.14
N SER A 96 4.39 -17.63 -10.86
CA SER A 96 4.97 -16.57 -11.68
C SER A 96 6.49 -16.63 -11.74
N ILE A 97 7.15 -16.89 -10.60
CA ILE A 97 8.61 -17.08 -10.54
C ILE A 97 9.03 -18.20 -11.48
N ARG A 98 8.34 -19.34 -11.45
CA ARG A 98 8.65 -20.50 -12.29
C ARG A 98 8.32 -20.25 -13.76
N LYS A 99 7.11 -19.75 -14.04
CA LYS A 99 6.59 -19.53 -15.39
C LYS A 99 7.44 -18.54 -16.19
N HIS A 100 7.83 -17.45 -15.54
CA HIS A 100 8.56 -16.34 -16.17
C HIS A 100 10.07 -16.37 -15.86
N ASN A 101 10.55 -17.42 -15.17
CA ASN A 101 11.96 -17.58 -14.77
C ASN A 101 12.52 -16.33 -14.06
N LEU A 102 11.77 -15.79 -13.09
CA LEU A 102 12.13 -14.57 -12.38
C LEU A 102 13.35 -14.81 -11.48
N GLN A 103 14.41 -14.06 -11.73
CA GLN A 103 15.70 -14.23 -11.04
C GLN A 103 15.91 -13.23 -9.91
N HIS A 104 15.16 -12.13 -9.88
CA HIS A 104 15.34 -11.05 -8.91
C HIS A 104 13.98 -10.60 -8.36
N VAL A 105 13.75 -10.91 -7.11
CA VAL A 105 12.56 -10.55 -6.33
C VAL A 105 12.98 -9.70 -5.16
N HIS A 106 12.39 -8.50 -5.03
CA HIS A 106 12.76 -7.49 -4.05
C HIS A 106 11.56 -7.04 -3.22
N PHE A 107 11.69 -7.07 -1.91
CA PHE A 107 10.72 -6.50 -0.96
C PHE A 107 11.01 -5.02 -0.73
N THR A 108 9.98 -4.17 -0.81
CA THR A 108 10.19 -2.72 -0.73
C THR A 108 9.78 -2.13 0.60
N THR A 109 10.40 -1.00 0.96
CA THR A 109 9.98 -0.18 2.12
C THR A 109 8.55 0.38 2.02
N GLY A 110 7.87 0.19 0.90
CA GLY A 110 6.47 0.53 0.66
C GLY A 110 5.53 -0.65 0.74
N GLN A 111 5.98 -1.77 1.31
CA GLN A 111 5.23 -3.03 1.42
C GLN A 111 4.71 -3.55 0.06
N CYS A 112 5.53 -3.40 -0.96
CA CYS A 112 5.30 -3.91 -2.31
C CYS A 112 6.37 -4.92 -2.67
N LEU A 113 6.08 -5.74 -3.67
CA LEU A 113 7.02 -6.65 -4.28
C LEU A 113 7.50 -6.06 -5.62
N GLN A 114 8.78 -6.19 -5.92
CA GLN A 114 9.33 -5.84 -7.24
C GLN A 114 10.03 -7.04 -7.85
N MET A 115 9.81 -7.26 -9.14
CA MET A 115 10.56 -8.19 -9.98
C MET A 115 11.37 -7.38 -10.98
N HIS A 116 12.62 -7.73 -11.12
CA HIS A 116 13.61 -6.99 -11.89
C HIS A 116 14.16 -7.81 -13.06
N GLY A 117 14.81 -7.15 -14.02
CA GLY A 117 15.44 -7.81 -15.16
C GLY A 117 14.46 -8.29 -16.23
N LEU A 118 13.25 -7.74 -16.28
CA LEU A 118 12.17 -8.23 -17.13
C LEU A 118 12.23 -7.63 -18.54
N ASP A 119 11.85 -8.41 -19.54
CA ASP A 119 11.52 -7.93 -20.88
C ASP A 119 10.08 -7.40 -20.96
N GLY A 120 9.74 -6.82 -22.12
CA GLY A 120 8.45 -6.16 -22.31
C GLY A 120 7.26 -7.13 -22.24
N ASP A 121 7.40 -8.29 -22.85
CA ASP A 121 6.32 -9.28 -22.90
C ASP A 121 6.04 -9.86 -21.50
N THR A 122 7.10 -10.14 -20.74
CA THR A 122 6.99 -10.58 -19.34
C THR A 122 6.30 -9.52 -18.47
N ILE A 123 6.64 -8.23 -18.63
CA ILE A 123 5.98 -7.13 -17.90
C ILE A 123 4.49 -7.07 -18.21
N LEU A 124 4.12 -7.17 -19.49
CA LEU A 124 2.72 -7.10 -19.93
C LEU A 124 1.91 -8.31 -19.48
N ASN A 125 2.50 -9.52 -19.56
CA ASN A 125 1.87 -10.75 -19.08
C ASN A 125 1.65 -10.69 -17.56
N LEU A 126 2.67 -10.34 -16.77
CA LEU A 126 2.56 -10.19 -15.33
C LEU A 126 1.53 -9.13 -14.93
N TYR A 127 1.38 -8.05 -15.70
CA TYR A 127 0.37 -7.03 -15.41
C TYR A 127 -1.05 -7.58 -15.51
N LYS A 128 -1.36 -8.36 -16.57
CA LYS A 128 -2.67 -9.02 -16.74
C LYS A 128 -2.90 -10.08 -15.68
N GLU A 129 -1.92 -10.96 -15.49
CA GLU A 129 -1.98 -12.05 -14.52
C GLU A 129 -2.20 -11.53 -13.08
N CYS A 130 -1.53 -10.45 -12.70
CA CYS A 130 -1.76 -9.76 -11.43
C CYS A 130 -3.21 -9.31 -11.29
N TYR A 131 -3.77 -8.72 -12.33
CA TYR A 131 -5.15 -8.24 -12.34
C TYR A 131 -6.14 -9.39 -12.09
N ASP A 132 -5.93 -10.54 -12.75
CA ASP A 132 -6.76 -11.74 -12.60
C ASP A 132 -6.71 -12.32 -11.17
N HIS A 133 -5.63 -12.02 -10.42
CA HIS A 133 -5.45 -12.43 -9.03
C HIS A 133 -5.73 -11.31 -8.00
N GLY A 134 -6.41 -10.22 -8.42
CA GLY A 134 -6.75 -9.12 -7.52
C GLY A 134 -5.56 -8.24 -7.08
N ILE A 135 -4.43 -8.31 -7.78
CA ILE A 135 -3.24 -7.50 -7.54
C ILE A 135 -3.23 -6.34 -8.54
N TYR A 136 -3.61 -5.17 -8.09
CA TYR A 136 -3.72 -3.99 -8.95
C TYR A 136 -2.43 -3.15 -8.89
N ASN A 137 -1.59 -3.29 -9.93
CA ASN A 137 -0.26 -2.65 -10.03
C ASN A 137 -0.34 -1.16 -10.40
N ARG A 138 -1.15 -0.40 -9.66
CA ARG A 138 -1.36 1.03 -9.85
C ARG A 138 -0.70 1.83 -8.74
N GLY A 139 -0.67 3.16 -8.87
CA GLY A 139 -0.26 4.03 -7.79
C GLY A 139 1.25 4.25 -7.66
N ALA A 140 1.96 4.37 -8.79
CA ALA A 140 3.35 4.81 -8.83
C ALA A 140 3.53 6.05 -9.73
N GLY A 141 4.69 6.66 -9.68
CA GLY A 141 5.02 7.74 -10.60
C GLY A 141 4.38 9.11 -10.33
N GLY A 142 3.54 9.25 -9.35
CA GLY A 142 2.78 10.48 -9.05
C GLY A 142 1.31 10.21 -8.78
N ASP A 143 0.87 8.97 -8.99
CA ASP A 143 -0.46 8.52 -8.58
C ASP A 143 -0.49 8.24 -7.07
N ASN A 144 -1.69 8.03 -6.51
CA ASN A 144 -1.87 7.75 -5.10
C ASN A 144 -1.19 6.43 -4.73
N PRO A 145 -0.19 6.44 -3.84
CA PRO A 145 0.56 5.26 -3.47
C PRO A 145 -0.21 4.36 -2.50
N ASN A 146 0.41 3.24 -2.16
CA ASN A 146 -0.07 2.34 -1.13
C ASN A 146 0.05 2.96 0.27
N VAL A 147 -0.78 2.51 1.21
CA VAL A 147 -0.60 2.73 2.64
C VAL A 147 0.34 1.67 3.20
N VAL A 148 1.27 2.10 4.04
CA VAL A 148 2.13 1.21 4.83
C VAL A 148 1.47 1.00 6.19
N ALA A 149 1.28 -0.24 6.60
CA ALA A 149 0.60 -0.59 7.84
C ALA A 149 1.50 -1.44 8.75
N SER A 150 1.27 -1.37 10.06
CA SER A 150 1.93 -2.25 11.03
C SER A 150 1.86 -3.71 10.61
N ILE A 151 2.99 -4.39 10.67
CA ILE A 151 3.12 -5.79 10.26
C ILE A 151 2.36 -6.70 11.21
N LEU A 152 2.38 -6.37 12.49
CA LEU A 152 1.77 -7.17 13.55
C LEU A 152 0.29 -6.84 13.81
N ARG A 153 -0.34 -6.00 12.96
CA ARG A 153 -1.77 -5.70 13.07
C ARG A 153 -2.61 -6.98 13.06
N GLY A 154 -3.57 -7.08 13.95
CA GLY A 154 -4.43 -8.23 14.11
C GLY A 154 -3.77 -9.45 14.79
N ILE A 155 -2.46 -9.39 15.10
CA ILE A 155 -1.71 -10.51 15.69
C ILE A 155 -0.81 -10.15 16.88
N ASP A 156 -0.54 -8.86 17.15
CA ASP A 156 0.29 -8.43 18.27
C ASP A 156 -0.42 -8.75 19.61
N PRO A 157 0.24 -9.46 20.54
CA PRO A 157 -0.35 -9.74 21.85
C PRO A 157 -0.69 -8.49 22.68
N ARG A 158 -0.10 -7.36 22.37
CA ARG A 158 -0.31 -6.07 23.08
C ARG A 158 -1.43 -5.23 22.44
N GLU A 159 -1.89 -5.61 21.25
CA GLU A 159 -2.81 -4.84 20.43
C GLU A 159 -4.19 -4.72 21.09
N THR A 160 -4.72 -3.52 21.16
CA THR A 160 -6.03 -3.19 21.71
C THR A 160 -7.08 -2.94 20.63
N LEU A 161 -6.65 -2.61 19.41
CA LEU A 161 -7.49 -2.42 18.23
C LEU A 161 -6.79 -3.02 17.01
N ASP A 162 -7.46 -3.92 16.29
CA ASP A 162 -6.99 -4.38 14.99
C ASP A 162 -7.21 -3.29 13.93
N ILE A 163 -6.12 -2.77 13.40
CA ILE A 163 -6.15 -1.73 12.37
C ILE A 163 -6.25 -2.29 10.95
N THR A 164 -6.34 -3.61 10.77
CA THR A 164 -6.41 -4.26 9.44
C THR A 164 -7.57 -3.74 8.58
N PRO A 165 -8.82 -3.58 9.12
CA PRO A 165 -9.93 -3.03 8.36
C PRO A 165 -9.64 -1.63 7.81
N TYR A 166 -9.09 -0.76 8.62
CA TYR A 166 -8.81 0.63 8.26
C TYR A 166 -7.67 0.75 7.23
N ALA A 167 -6.61 -0.04 7.39
CA ALA A 167 -5.52 -0.10 6.42
C ALA A 167 -6.00 -0.60 5.06
N THR A 168 -6.89 -1.60 5.03
CA THR A 168 -7.49 -2.13 3.81
C THR A 168 -8.38 -1.09 3.15
N ALA A 169 -9.28 -0.46 3.91
CA ALA A 169 -10.16 0.59 3.42
C ALA A 169 -9.37 1.76 2.80
N ILE A 170 -8.32 2.24 3.48
CA ILE A 170 -7.44 3.28 2.94
C ILE A 170 -6.80 2.84 1.62
N SER A 171 -6.30 1.61 1.55
CA SER A 171 -5.61 1.10 0.36
C SER A 171 -6.55 1.03 -0.85
N GLU A 172 -7.78 0.59 -0.66
CA GLU A 172 -8.80 0.49 -1.71
C GLU A 172 -9.33 1.87 -2.11
N PHE A 173 -9.59 2.74 -1.13
CA PHE A 173 -9.97 4.13 -1.38
C PHE A 173 -8.93 4.86 -2.24
N LEU A 174 -7.64 4.67 -1.98
CA LEU A 174 -6.58 5.27 -2.78
C LEU A 174 -6.59 4.79 -4.24
N LEU A 175 -6.97 3.53 -4.52
CA LEU A 175 -7.12 3.03 -5.90
C LEU A 175 -8.23 3.76 -6.64
N GLU A 176 -9.32 4.07 -5.96
CA GLU A 176 -10.42 4.82 -6.55
C GLU A 176 -10.06 6.29 -6.75
N GLN A 177 -9.48 6.93 -5.72
CA GLN A 177 -9.17 8.36 -5.76
C GLN A 177 -8.16 8.76 -6.83
N MET A 178 -7.35 7.83 -7.34
CA MET A 178 -6.40 8.13 -8.43
C MET A 178 -7.08 8.56 -9.74
N PHE A 179 -8.34 8.23 -9.94
CA PHE A 179 -9.12 8.64 -11.12
C PHE A 179 -9.69 10.06 -11.01
N TYR A 180 -9.75 10.60 -9.79
CA TYR A 180 -10.38 11.89 -9.51
C TYR A 180 -9.39 12.95 -9.05
N ILE A 181 -8.33 12.55 -8.34
CA ILE A 181 -7.40 13.50 -7.73
C ILE A 181 -6.00 13.29 -8.29
N LYS A 182 -5.52 14.29 -9.05
CA LYS A 182 -4.14 14.33 -9.52
C LYS A 182 -3.26 15.06 -8.51
N ILE A 183 -2.19 14.41 -8.09
CA ILE A 183 -1.22 14.96 -7.14
C ILE A 183 0.14 15.25 -7.81
N PRO A 184 0.91 16.26 -7.33
CA PRO A 184 2.14 16.66 -8.01
C PRO A 184 3.28 15.64 -7.89
N ARG A 185 3.25 14.80 -6.86
CA ARG A 185 4.27 13.77 -6.62
C ARG A 185 3.74 12.67 -5.71
N LYS A 186 4.54 11.57 -5.60
CA LYS A 186 4.24 10.44 -4.71
C LYS A 186 3.85 10.91 -3.30
N PHE A 187 2.81 10.30 -2.80
CA PHE A 187 2.23 10.53 -1.50
C PHE A 187 2.38 9.26 -0.66
N LYS A 188 3.10 9.32 0.43
CA LYS A 188 3.38 8.17 1.30
C LYS A 188 2.52 8.25 2.54
N MET A 189 1.78 7.19 2.80
CA MET A 189 0.95 7.07 3.99
C MET A 189 1.47 5.98 4.93
N GLY A 190 1.13 6.11 6.21
CA GLY A 190 1.41 5.11 7.22
C GLY A 190 0.29 5.05 8.26
N ILE A 191 -0.04 3.84 8.70
CA ILE A 191 -0.95 3.60 9.82
C ILE A 191 -0.30 2.58 10.75
N ASP A 192 -0.13 2.91 12.01
CA ASP A 192 0.45 2.01 13.00
C ASP A 192 -0.52 1.67 14.14
N ASN A 193 -0.28 0.51 14.77
CA ASN A 193 -1.12 -0.02 15.83
C ASN A 193 -0.67 0.42 17.24
N GLY A 194 0.19 1.43 17.33
CA GLY A 194 0.69 1.97 18.59
C GLY A 194 1.84 1.18 19.23
N PHE A 195 2.12 -0.04 18.78
CA PHE A 195 3.18 -0.92 19.30
C PHE A 195 4.23 -1.26 18.25
N ASP A 196 3.82 -1.49 17.02
CA ASP A 196 4.69 -1.67 15.87
C ASP A 196 4.78 -0.36 15.09
N SER A 197 5.85 0.40 15.33
CA SER A 197 6.09 1.69 14.69
C SER A 197 6.82 1.60 13.34
N THR A 198 6.98 0.40 12.77
CA THR A 198 7.65 0.20 11.47
C THR A 198 7.03 0.99 10.31
N PRO A 199 5.72 1.30 10.29
CA PRO A 199 5.13 2.21 9.30
C PRO A 199 5.67 3.63 9.38
N HIS A 200 6.21 4.04 10.54
CA HIS A 200 6.70 5.39 10.78
C HIS A 200 5.66 6.47 10.44
N ALA A 201 4.45 6.35 10.99
CA ALA A 201 3.33 7.24 10.73
C ALA A 201 3.68 8.73 10.94
N THR A 202 4.45 9.05 11.99
CA THR A 202 4.80 10.42 12.36
C THR A 202 5.67 11.18 11.35
N PHE A 203 6.26 10.52 10.35
CA PHE A 203 7.03 11.20 9.31
C PHE A 203 6.71 10.72 7.88
N LYS A 204 5.42 10.45 7.66
CA LYS A 204 4.85 10.26 6.32
C LYS A 204 4.25 11.56 5.77
N ASP A 205 3.84 11.55 4.50
CA ASP A 205 3.06 12.64 3.91
C ASP A 205 1.69 12.76 4.61
N LEU A 206 1.11 11.63 5.04
CA LEU A 206 0.02 11.51 6.00
C LEU A 206 0.22 10.25 6.83
N GLY A 207 0.07 10.34 8.14
CA GLY A 207 0.25 9.22 9.06
C GLY A 207 -0.77 9.19 10.18
N PHE A 208 -1.20 7.99 10.53
CA PHE A 208 -2.14 7.68 11.60
C PHE A 208 -1.43 6.87 12.67
N ASN A 209 -1.25 7.43 13.84
CA ASN A 209 -0.59 6.81 14.97
C ASN A 209 -1.62 6.44 16.03
N LEU A 210 -1.84 5.14 16.29
CA LEU A 210 -2.84 4.67 17.24
C LEU A 210 -2.45 5.06 18.66
N THR A 211 -3.41 5.65 19.39
CA THR A 211 -3.26 6.01 20.79
C THR A 211 -3.73 4.89 21.72
N LYS A 212 -3.41 5.00 23.00
CA LYS A 212 -3.91 4.09 24.04
C LYS A 212 -5.45 4.12 24.23
N HIS A 213 -6.11 5.08 23.62
CA HIS A 213 -7.57 5.24 23.65
C HIS A 213 -8.27 4.63 22.44
N ASN A 214 -7.55 3.90 21.58
CA ASN A 214 -8.03 3.36 20.32
C ASN A 214 -8.53 4.42 19.34
N THR A 215 -7.96 5.62 19.40
CA THR A 215 -8.13 6.71 18.46
C THR A 215 -6.81 6.98 17.75
N PHE A 216 -6.81 7.78 16.70
CA PHE A 216 -5.59 8.15 16.00
C PHE A 216 -5.18 9.60 16.23
N ASP A 217 -3.89 9.80 16.50
CA ASP A 217 -3.22 11.07 16.24
C ASP A 217 -2.79 11.11 14.77
N VAL A 218 -3.10 12.22 14.09
CA VAL A 218 -2.85 12.37 12.65
C VAL A 218 -1.75 13.37 12.39
N TYR A 219 -0.75 12.94 11.63
CA TYR A 219 0.41 13.73 11.23
C TYR A 219 0.43 13.95 9.72
N ALA A 220 0.75 15.15 9.27
CA ALA A 220 0.83 15.50 7.86
C ALA A 220 2.13 16.18 7.49
N CYS A 221 2.53 16.13 6.22
CA CYS A 221 3.69 16.84 5.68
C CYS A 221 5.06 16.40 6.24
N GLY A 222 5.16 15.17 6.74
CA GLY A 222 6.43 14.56 7.12
C GLY A 222 7.22 13.99 5.94
N GLY A 223 8.40 13.46 6.22
CA GLY A 223 9.18 12.71 5.24
C GLY A 223 10.65 12.55 5.56
N ILE A 224 11.22 11.42 5.14
CA ILE A 224 12.65 11.13 5.16
C ILE A 224 13.25 11.42 3.76
N GLY A 225 14.51 11.66 3.71
CA GLY A 225 15.24 12.00 2.48
C GLY A 225 15.86 13.40 2.60
N PRO A 226 16.28 14.05 1.51
CA PRO A 226 16.81 15.40 1.59
C PRO A 226 15.83 16.32 2.34
N ASN A 227 16.33 17.03 3.36
CA ASN A 227 15.54 17.85 4.29
C ASN A 227 14.46 17.04 5.04
N PRO A 228 14.83 16.08 5.91
CA PRO A 228 13.87 15.28 6.67
C PRO A 228 13.07 16.15 7.63
N ARG A 229 11.80 15.79 7.83
CA ARG A 229 10.89 16.46 8.76
C ARG A 229 9.96 15.46 9.42
N ILE A 230 9.72 15.65 10.71
CA ILE A 230 8.57 15.06 11.39
C ILE A 230 7.31 15.74 10.85
N GLY A 231 6.23 15.01 10.74
CA GLY A 231 4.93 15.53 10.35
C GLY A 231 4.38 16.54 11.35
N ILE A 232 3.59 17.45 10.86
CA ILE A 232 2.83 18.40 11.69
C ILE A 232 1.63 17.64 12.24
N PRO A 233 1.38 17.64 13.57
CA PRO A 233 0.14 17.10 14.11
C PRO A 233 -1.04 17.97 13.61
N VAL A 234 -2.01 17.36 12.95
CA VAL A 234 -3.16 18.05 12.31
C VAL A 234 -4.50 17.64 12.91
N ALA A 235 -4.55 16.54 13.64
CA ALA A 235 -5.73 16.12 14.39
C ALA A 235 -5.33 15.16 15.51
N HIS A 236 -6.15 15.15 16.57
CA HIS A 236 -6.02 14.26 17.72
C HIS A 236 -7.34 13.53 17.96
N ASP A 237 -7.28 12.37 18.63
CA ASP A 237 -8.44 11.58 19.02
C ASP A 237 -9.41 11.25 17.88
N VAL A 238 -8.88 11.06 16.67
CA VAL A 238 -9.67 10.70 15.49
C VAL A 238 -10.19 9.28 15.63
N GLN A 239 -11.51 9.12 15.47
CA GLN A 239 -12.12 7.78 15.48
C GLN A 239 -11.61 6.96 14.29
N PRO A 240 -11.31 5.67 14.48
CA PRO A 240 -10.79 4.82 13.40
C PRO A 240 -11.67 4.79 12.15
N GLU A 241 -12.97 4.85 12.34
CA GLU A 241 -13.96 4.85 11.25
C GLU A 241 -13.90 6.12 10.39
N ASP A 242 -13.30 7.21 10.89
CA ASP A 242 -13.24 8.53 10.25
C ASP A 242 -11.94 8.75 9.43
N VAL A 243 -11.02 7.80 9.41
CA VAL A 243 -9.69 8.01 8.78
C VAL A 243 -9.76 8.38 7.30
N LEU A 244 -10.77 7.92 6.55
CA LEU A 244 -10.91 8.24 5.12
C LEU A 244 -11.22 9.72 4.87
N TYR A 245 -11.91 10.39 5.78
CA TYR A 245 -12.12 11.86 5.68
C TYR A 245 -10.78 12.60 5.70
N HIS A 246 -9.87 12.18 6.57
CA HIS A 246 -8.52 12.74 6.68
C HIS A 246 -7.65 12.43 5.46
N VAL A 247 -7.78 11.21 4.92
CA VAL A 247 -7.11 10.82 3.65
C VAL A 247 -7.58 11.72 2.52
N LYS A 248 -8.89 11.87 2.34
CA LYS A 248 -9.48 12.70 1.29
C LYS A 248 -9.07 14.17 1.43
N ALA A 249 -9.21 14.73 2.62
CA ALA A 249 -8.83 16.12 2.90
C ALA A 249 -7.36 16.38 2.54
N MET A 250 -6.44 15.50 2.97
CA MET A 250 -5.02 15.70 2.68
C MET A 250 -4.69 15.54 1.18
N LEU A 251 -5.35 14.61 0.48
CA LEU A 251 -5.20 14.49 -0.99
C LEU A 251 -5.67 15.77 -1.70
N MET A 252 -6.79 16.35 -1.28
CA MET A 252 -7.32 17.62 -1.83
C MET A 252 -6.39 18.79 -1.54
N VAL A 253 -5.91 18.94 -0.31
CA VAL A 253 -4.92 19.96 0.05
C VAL A 253 -3.66 19.80 -0.80
N PHE A 254 -3.16 18.58 -0.98
CA PHE A 254 -1.97 18.33 -1.78
C PHE A 254 -2.19 18.60 -3.27
N ALA A 255 -3.35 18.27 -3.80
CA ALA A 255 -3.71 18.59 -5.19
C ALA A 255 -3.81 20.10 -5.45
N ASN A 256 -4.34 20.86 -4.50
CA ASN A 256 -4.60 22.30 -4.66
C ASN A 256 -3.38 23.16 -4.34
N HIS A 257 -2.57 22.79 -3.36
CA HIS A 257 -1.46 23.59 -2.83
C HIS A 257 -0.07 22.98 -3.11
N GLY A 258 0.01 21.76 -3.64
CA GLY A 258 1.27 21.12 -3.96
C GLY A 258 1.94 21.72 -5.20
N ASN A 259 3.27 21.64 -5.26
CA ASN A 259 4.05 22.27 -6.31
C ASN A 259 4.18 21.36 -7.55
N PHE A 260 3.37 21.60 -8.57
CA PHE A 260 3.43 20.90 -9.87
C PHE A 260 4.57 21.35 -10.79
N LYS A 261 5.12 22.54 -10.54
CA LYS A 261 6.12 23.15 -11.42
C LYS A 261 7.54 22.73 -11.07
N ASN A 262 7.86 22.65 -9.79
CA ASN A 262 9.19 22.32 -9.31
C ASN A 262 9.23 20.93 -8.67
N ARG A 263 9.68 19.91 -9.43
CA ARG A 263 9.78 18.52 -8.96
C ARG A 263 10.64 18.35 -7.70
N GLY A 264 11.62 19.21 -7.46
CA GLY A 264 12.46 19.20 -6.25
C GLY A 264 11.71 19.62 -5.00
N LYS A 265 10.67 20.45 -5.14
CA LYS A 265 9.83 20.95 -4.06
C LYS A 265 8.40 20.39 -4.08
N ALA A 266 8.14 19.36 -4.87
CA ALA A 266 6.80 18.81 -5.08
C ALA A 266 6.30 17.88 -3.96
N ARG A 267 7.10 17.56 -2.93
CA ARG A 267 6.66 16.74 -1.79
C ARG A 267 5.90 17.58 -0.77
N THR A 268 4.94 16.95 -0.09
CA THR A 268 4.07 17.60 0.91
C THR A 268 4.82 18.37 1.98
N ARG A 269 6.01 17.89 2.42
CA ARG A 269 6.83 18.54 3.44
C ARG A 269 7.29 19.97 3.10
N TYR A 270 7.19 20.37 1.84
CA TYR A 270 7.52 21.73 1.43
C TYR A 270 6.29 22.68 1.42
N MET A 271 5.07 22.09 1.42
CA MET A 271 3.82 22.86 1.34
C MET A 271 3.65 23.86 2.49
N PRO A 272 3.87 23.50 3.78
CA PRO A 272 3.64 24.44 4.87
C PRO A 272 4.43 25.74 4.71
N ALA A 273 5.69 25.66 4.24
CA ALA A 273 6.50 26.86 4.01
C ALA A 273 5.98 27.71 2.82
N GLU A 274 5.47 27.07 1.77
CA GLU A 274 4.90 27.76 0.60
C GLU A 274 3.50 28.35 0.91
N MET A 275 2.80 27.83 1.92
CA MET A 275 1.47 28.27 2.37
C MET A 275 1.51 29.37 3.46
N GLY A 276 2.71 29.78 3.89
CA GLY A 276 2.85 30.81 4.94
C GLY A 276 3.10 30.28 6.34
N GLY A 277 3.40 28.98 6.48
CA GLY A 277 3.75 28.36 7.76
C GLY A 277 2.83 27.20 8.15
N ALA A 278 3.17 26.57 9.28
CA ALA A 278 2.42 25.41 9.79
C ALA A 278 0.96 25.78 10.15
N GLU A 279 0.74 26.94 10.77
CA GLU A 279 -0.60 27.39 11.17
C GLU A 279 -1.52 27.59 9.95
N ALA A 280 -1.02 28.21 8.88
CA ALA A 280 -1.77 28.41 7.66
C ALA A 280 -2.10 27.06 6.97
N PHE A 281 -1.16 26.11 6.99
CA PHE A 281 -1.39 24.77 6.49
C PHE A 281 -2.47 24.04 7.32
N ILE A 282 -2.37 24.05 8.66
CA ILE A 282 -3.35 23.41 9.57
C ILE A 282 -4.74 23.98 9.30
N LYS A 283 -4.88 25.31 9.25
CA LYS A 283 -6.15 25.96 8.96
C LYS A 283 -6.76 25.49 7.63
N THR A 284 -5.97 25.48 6.56
CA THR A 284 -6.44 25.00 5.25
C THR A 284 -6.85 23.52 5.28
N TYR A 285 -6.10 22.71 6.03
CA TYR A 285 -6.42 21.29 6.21
C TYR A 285 -7.76 21.11 6.95
N GLU A 286 -7.97 21.82 8.06
CA GLU A 286 -9.20 21.78 8.86
C GLU A 286 -10.43 22.26 8.06
N GLU A 287 -10.29 23.37 7.31
CA GLU A 287 -11.35 23.87 6.42
C GLU A 287 -11.70 22.84 5.33
N THR A 288 -10.69 22.20 4.74
CA THR A 288 -10.89 21.15 3.74
C THR A 288 -11.54 19.90 4.36
N LEU A 289 -11.11 19.49 5.55
CA LEU A 289 -11.70 18.37 6.28
C LEU A 289 -13.16 18.61 6.63
N ALA A 290 -13.51 19.79 7.10
CA ALA A 290 -14.88 20.17 7.39
C ALA A 290 -15.76 20.07 6.13
N MET A 291 -15.29 20.62 5.01
CA MET A 291 -15.98 20.53 3.72
C MET A 291 -16.17 19.06 3.27
N VAL A 292 -15.14 18.21 3.39
CA VAL A 292 -15.26 16.78 3.02
C VAL A 292 -16.30 16.09 3.89
N LYS A 293 -16.32 16.35 5.21
CA LYS A 293 -17.31 15.78 6.13
C LYS A 293 -18.75 16.24 5.85
N GLU A 294 -18.92 17.42 5.27
CA GLU A 294 -20.24 17.94 4.89
C GLU A 294 -20.79 17.27 3.63
N VAL A 295 -19.92 16.97 2.64
CA VAL A 295 -20.37 16.57 1.29
C VAL A 295 -20.19 15.09 0.98
N GLU A 296 -19.36 14.36 1.72
CA GLU A 296 -19.06 12.95 1.47
C GLU A 296 -19.42 12.06 2.68
N GLN A 297 -19.76 10.79 2.41
CA GLN A 297 -20.00 9.77 3.42
C GLN A 297 -18.86 8.75 3.31
N LEU A 298 -17.83 8.93 4.17
CA LEU A 298 -16.59 8.13 4.14
C LEU A 298 -16.35 7.35 5.45
N THR A 299 -17.36 7.25 6.31
CA THR A 299 -17.25 6.48 7.55
C THR A 299 -17.09 5.00 7.24
N ILE A 300 -16.02 4.39 7.76
CA ILE A 300 -15.72 2.98 7.57
C ILE A 300 -16.58 2.15 8.51
N ASN A 301 -17.25 1.13 7.97
CA ASN A 301 -17.75 0.03 8.78
C ASN A 301 -16.67 -1.07 8.83
N PRO A 302 -15.99 -1.28 9.97
CA PRO A 302 -14.90 -2.25 10.05
C PRO A 302 -15.34 -3.70 9.75
N ALA A 303 -16.61 -4.02 9.91
CA ALA A 303 -17.14 -5.35 9.60
C ALA A 303 -17.06 -5.69 8.10
N ASP A 304 -17.09 -4.68 7.22
CA ASP A 304 -16.98 -4.87 5.77
C ASP A 304 -15.59 -5.34 5.33
N TYR A 305 -14.59 -5.12 6.17
CA TYR A 305 -13.19 -5.50 5.95
C TYR A 305 -12.69 -6.51 6.98
N ALA A 306 -13.59 -7.08 7.78
CA ALA A 306 -13.23 -8.00 8.86
C ALA A 306 -12.61 -9.28 8.29
N TYR A 307 -11.55 -9.71 8.94
CA TYR A 307 -10.88 -10.96 8.69
C TYR A 307 -10.70 -11.69 10.01
N GLU A 308 -11.23 -12.90 10.11
CA GLU A 308 -11.16 -13.71 11.31
C GLU A 308 -10.13 -14.83 11.15
N ILE A 309 -9.18 -14.91 12.10
CA ILE A 309 -8.25 -16.02 12.23
C ILE A 309 -8.92 -17.03 13.16
N THR A 310 -9.45 -18.10 12.56
CA THR A 310 -10.13 -19.18 13.31
C THR A 310 -9.20 -20.34 13.65
N LYS A 311 -8.00 -20.39 13.02
CA LYS A 311 -6.96 -21.37 13.31
C LYS A 311 -6.46 -21.22 14.74
N THR A 312 -6.22 -22.34 15.40
CA THR A 312 -5.63 -22.43 16.74
C THR A 312 -4.51 -23.46 16.75
N GLY A 313 -3.54 -23.28 17.63
CA GLY A 313 -2.46 -24.24 17.87
C GLY A 313 -2.53 -24.84 19.27
N LYS A 314 -1.62 -25.75 19.59
CA LYS A 314 -1.49 -26.33 20.94
C LYS A 314 -0.94 -25.27 21.89
N ARG A 315 -1.63 -25.08 23.02
CA ARG A 315 -1.32 -24.04 24.02
C ARG A 315 0.07 -24.16 24.63
N ASP A 316 0.52 -25.37 24.86
CA ASP A 316 1.73 -25.66 25.64
C ASP A 316 2.99 -25.86 24.77
N ASN A 317 2.86 -25.76 23.43
CA ASN A 317 4.01 -25.82 22.55
C ASN A 317 4.75 -24.49 22.58
N SER A 318 6.02 -24.51 23.01
CA SER A 318 6.93 -23.37 22.89
C SER A 318 7.94 -23.64 21.80
N VAL A 319 8.20 -22.62 20.98
CA VAL A 319 9.30 -22.62 20.01
C VAL A 319 10.32 -21.60 20.49
N GLU A 320 11.55 -22.02 20.70
CA GLU A 320 12.67 -21.13 21.06
C GLU A 320 13.50 -20.88 19.80
N ASN A 321 13.27 -19.73 19.17
CA ASN A 321 14.04 -19.28 18.03
C ASN A 321 13.92 -17.76 17.91
N ASP A 322 15.00 -17.07 17.61
CA ASP A 322 15.05 -15.60 17.52
C ASP A 322 14.18 -15.01 16.40
N ARG A 323 13.72 -15.83 15.46
CA ARG A 323 12.89 -15.43 14.32
C ARG A 323 11.44 -15.90 14.40
N ILE A 324 11.09 -16.61 15.48
CA ILE A 324 9.75 -17.18 15.70
C ILE A 324 9.14 -16.53 16.94
N HIS A 325 8.01 -15.87 16.77
CA HIS A 325 7.40 -15.10 17.83
C HIS A 325 5.92 -15.46 18.00
N ARG A 326 5.41 -15.36 19.22
CA ARG A 326 4.01 -15.64 19.52
C ARG A 326 3.09 -14.55 18.99
N GLN A 327 1.92 -14.98 18.50
CA GLN A 327 0.80 -14.10 18.19
C GLN A 327 -0.17 -14.00 19.38
N LYS A 328 -1.16 -13.06 19.30
CA LYS A 328 -2.25 -13.00 20.28
C LYS A 328 -3.21 -14.20 20.18
N GLN A 329 -3.30 -14.83 19.02
CA GLN A 329 -4.10 -16.03 18.81
C GLN A 329 -3.42 -17.23 19.51
N GLU A 330 -4.22 -18.02 20.21
CA GLU A 330 -3.73 -19.12 21.03
C GLU A 330 -2.96 -20.16 20.23
N GLY A 331 -1.71 -20.41 20.63
CA GLY A 331 -0.83 -21.40 20.02
C GLY A 331 -0.37 -21.08 18.61
N LEU A 332 -0.55 -19.84 18.15
CA LEU A 332 -0.05 -19.38 16.87
C LEU A 332 1.20 -18.51 16.99
N TYR A 333 2.00 -18.54 15.92
CA TYR A 333 3.29 -17.88 15.78
C TYR A 333 3.40 -17.19 14.44
N TYR A 334 4.33 -16.23 14.35
CA TYR A 334 4.84 -15.70 13.08
C TYR A 334 6.34 -15.91 12.98
N VAL A 335 6.82 -16.02 11.73
CA VAL A 335 8.23 -16.25 11.38
C VAL A 335 8.73 -15.13 10.49
N GLU A 336 9.94 -14.64 10.77
CA GLU A 336 10.57 -13.57 10.00
C GLU A 336 11.58 -14.14 9.00
N TYR A 337 11.41 -13.80 7.73
CA TYR A 337 12.42 -13.97 6.68
C TYR A 337 12.96 -12.59 6.29
N HIS A 338 14.21 -12.33 6.60
CA HIS A 338 14.85 -11.02 6.41
C HIS A 338 16.01 -11.14 5.40
N PRO A 339 15.76 -11.01 4.09
CA PRO A 339 16.81 -11.04 3.10
C PRO A 339 17.64 -9.76 3.14
N ALA A 340 18.93 -9.84 2.83
CA ALA A 340 19.83 -8.71 2.84
C ALA A 340 19.36 -7.63 1.84
N GLY A 341 19.06 -6.43 2.35
CA GLY A 341 18.60 -5.31 1.52
C GLY A 341 17.25 -5.52 0.84
N GLY A 342 16.47 -6.51 1.27
CA GLY A 342 15.19 -6.84 0.66
C GLY A 342 15.27 -7.73 -0.59
N ASP A 343 16.45 -8.10 -1.04
CA ASP A 343 16.64 -8.97 -2.21
C ASP A 343 16.56 -10.44 -1.81
N ALA A 344 15.45 -11.08 -2.14
CA ALA A 344 15.21 -12.47 -1.79
C ALA A 344 16.09 -13.43 -2.62
N ASN A 345 16.66 -14.42 -1.96
CA ASN A 345 17.14 -15.60 -2.68
C ASN A 345 15.93 -16.35 -3.21
N VAL A 346 15.84 -16.49 -4.54
CA VAL A 346 14.65 -17.01 -5.22
C VAL A 346 14.37 -18.47 -4.87
N GLU A 347 15.39 -19.30 -4.71
CA GLU A 347 15.23 -20.70 -4.33
C GLU A 347 14.71 -20.85 -2.90
N HIS A 348 15.25 -20.08 -1.96
CA HIS A 348 14.76 -20.05 -0.58
C HIS A 348 13.33 -19.51 -0.49
N LEU A 349 13.03 -18.45 -1.24
CA LEU A 349 11.69 -17.88 -1.30
C LEU A 349 10.69 -18.90 -1.85
N LEU A 350 11.01 -19.58 -2.96
CA LEU A 350 10.16 -20.62 -3.52
C LEU A 350 9.92 -21.76 -2.53
N SER A 351 10.96 -22.23 -1.85
CA SER A 351 10.82 -23.29 -0.83
C SER A 351 9.88 -22.86 0.31
N ALA A 352 10.01 -21.63 0.78
CA ALA A 352 9.14 -21.09 1.83
C ALA A 352 7.69 -20.93 1.35
N LEU A 353 7.48 -20.39 0.13
CA LEU A 353 6.15 -20.23 -0.45
C LEU A 353 5.46 -21.58 -0.68
N ASP A 354 6.19 -22.57 -1.26
CA ASP A 354 5.65 -23.91 -1.51
C ASP A 354 5.17 -24.59 -0.22
N TYR A 355 5.90 -24.40 0.86
CA TYR A 355 5.48 -24.88 2.17
C TYR A 355 4.28 -24.10 2.70
N ALA A 356 4.34 -22.77 2.72
CA ALA A 356 3.31 -21.90 3.28
C ALA A 356 1.94 -22.11 2.60
N VAL A 357 1.90 -22.34 1.28
CA VAL A 357 0.62 -22.54 0.57
C VAL A 357 -0.06 -23.87 0.88
N THR A 358 0.64 -24.83 1.50
CA THR A 358 0.03 -26.08 1.96
C THR A 358 -0.68 -25.94 3.31
N LEU A 359 -0.39 -24.86 4.04
CA LEU A 359 -0.87 -24.65 5.40
C LEU A 359 -2.20 -23.88 5.43
N ASP A 360 -3.05 -24.20 6.42
CA ASP A 360 -4.33 -23.52 6.58
C ASP A 360 -4.17 -22.12 7.17
N GLN A 361 -4.92 -21.14 6.63
CA GLN A 361 -4.95 -19.74 7.06
C GLN A 361 -3.59 -19.03 7.18
N VAL A 362 -2.53 -19.59 6.61
CA VAL A 362 -1.23 -18.91 6.58
C VAL A 362 -1.24 -17.79 5.56
N GLU A 363 -0.70 -16.65 5.96
CA GLU A 363 -0.50 -15.47 5.13
C GLU A 363 0.96 -15.03 5.18
N ALA A 364 1.39 -14.30 4.16
CA ALA A 364 2.64 -13.57 4.21
C ALA A 364 2.39 -12.06 4.28
N ARG A 365 3.31 -11.31 4.90
CA ARG A 365 3.27 -9.85 4.99
C ARG A 365 4.62 -9.26 4.67
N ILE A 366 4.67 -8.40 3.67
CA ILE A 366 5.88 -7.63 3.34
C ILE A 366 6.00 -6.49 4.35
N ALA A 367 7.15 -6.39 5.00
CA ALA A 367 7.42 -5.41 6.04
C ALA A 367 8.09 -4.13 5.49
N PRO A 368 7.93 -2.97 6.15
CA PRO A 368 8.59 -1.73 5.76
C PRO A 368 10.12 -1.75 5.85
N ASP A 369 10.68 -2.65 6.65
CA ASP A 369 12.10 -2.93 6.75
C ASP A 369 12.63 -3.92 5.70
N GLN A 370 11.76 -4.27 4.73
CA GLN A 370 12.08 -5.15 3.59
C GLN A 370 12.19 -6.64 3.96
N ALA A 371 11.60 -7.05 5.08
CA ALA A 371 11.43 -8.43 5.47
C ALA A 371 10.10 -9.02 4.93
N LEU A 372 9.97 -10.33 5.01
CA LEU A 372 8.73 -11.07 4.78
C LEU A 372 8.38 -11.85 6.06
N PHE A 373 7.17 -11.66 6.53
CA PHE A 373 6.65 -12.36 7.70
C PHE A 373 5.62 -13.40 7.25
N PHE A 374 5.78 -14.65 7.69
CA PHE A 374 4.74 -15.67 7.57
C PHE A 374 3.98 -15.73 8.90
N ILE A 375 2.67 -15.60 8.86
CA ILE A 375 1.81 -15.51 10.04
C ILE A 375 0.81 -16.65 10.10
N ASN A 376 0.21 -16.86 11.27
CA ASN A 376 -0.78 -17.90 11.55
C ASN A 376 -0.21 -19.32 11.47
N LEU A 377 0.99 -19.50 11.95
CA LEU A 377 1.65 -20.81 12.04
C LEU A 377 1.43 -21.42 13.42
N THR A 378 1.15 -22.73 13.48
CA THR A 378 1.30 -23.48 14.72
C THR A 378 2.77 -23.65 15.07
N ALA A 379 3.10 -24.09 16.30
CA ALA A 379 4.48 -24.32 16.70
C ALA A 379 5.20 -25.36 15.83
N ASP A 380 4.47 -26.39 15.38
CA ASP A 380 5.01 -27.45 14.54
C ASP A 380 5.23 -26.98 13.08
N GLU A 381 4.47 -25.96 12.62
CA GLU A 381 4.58 -25.37 11.29
C GLU A 381 5.67 -24.25 11.23
N ALA A 382 5.94 -23.61 12.34
CA ALA A 382 6.94 -22.57 12.46
C ALA A 382 8.36 -23.10 12.58
#